data_7f5bd6c545f784fbec3dd364b7652cb0
#
_entry.id   7f5bd6c545f784fbec3dd364b7652cb0
#
_cell.length_a   1.000
_cell.length_b   1.000
_cell.length_c   1.000
_cell.angle_alpha   90.00
_cell.angle_beta   90.00
_cell.angle_gamma   90.00
#
_symmetry.space_group_name_H-M   'P 1'
#
loop_
_entity.id
_entity.type
_entity.pdbx_description
1 polymer ?
#
loop_
_entity_poly.entity_id
_entity_poly.type
_entity_poly.pdbx_seq_one_letter_code
_entity_poly.pdbx_strand_id
1 'polypeptide(L)'
;HSPDALENILRTVREFCRGRIILVFGCGGDRDKGKRPMMGEIAGRLSDYAILTSDNPRKEDPMAILAAIEKGIKPTGAKYEVIENRRDAIRQAMEMAVGGDIIVLAGKGHETYQDIGGVKHPFDEKVIVAELLEEIAKENCANKSED
;
A
#
# COMPACT_ATOMS: atom_id res chain seq x y z
N HIS A 1 8.08 5.85 -7.61
CA HIS A 1 6.88 6.46 -8.19
C HIS A 1 6.73 6.20 -9.70
N SER A 2 7.36 5.18 -10.23
CA SER A 2 7.24 4.83 -11.64
C SER A 2 6.83 3.36 -11.79
N PRO A 3 6.19 3.01 -12.93
CA PRO A 3 5.88 1.62 -13.22
C PRO A 3 7.12 0.72 -13.19
N ASP A 4 8.23 1.17 -13.76
CA ASP A 4 9.47 0.40 -13.79
C ASP A 4 10.03 0.14 -12.40
N ALA A 5 10.02 1.15 -11.52
CA ALA A 5 10.50 1.00 -10.15
C ALA A 5 9.64 0.01 -9.36
N LEU A 6 8.31 0.07 -9.53
CA LEU A 6 7.40 -0.85 -8.89
C LEU A 6 7.63 -2.29 -9.38
N GLU A 7 7.76 -2.46 -10.68
CA GLU A 7 8.03 -3.78 -11.27
C GLU A 7 9.33 -4.36 -10.73
N ASN A 8 10.40 -3.56 -10.71
CA ASN A 8 11.71 -4.02 -10.24
C ASN A 8 11.67 -4.47 -8.79
N ILE A 9 11.01 -3.71 -7.90
CA ILE A 9 10.94 -4.07 -6.49
C ILE A 9 10.12 -5.34 -6.28
N LEU A 10 9.02 -5.51 -6.99
CA LEU A 10 8.18 -6.70 -6.86
C LEU A 10 8.90 -7.95 -7.39
N ARG A 11 9.62 -7.85 -8.50
CA ARG A 11 10.40 -8.97 -9.03
C ARG A 11 11.53 -9.35 -8.08
N THR A 12 12.21 -8.37 -7.49
CA THR A 12 13.28 -8.60 -6.52
C THR A 12 12.75 -9.31 -5.26
N VAL A 13 11.63 -8.82 -4.73
CA VAL A 13 11.01 -9.42 -3.54
C VAL A 13 10.57 -10.86 -3.82
N ARG A 14 10.05 -11.12 -5.03
CA ARG A 14 9.60 -12.46 -5.40
C ARG A 14 10.71 -13.51 -5.31
N GLU A 15 11.95 -13.14 -5.56
CA GLU A 15 13.08 -14.06 -5.52
C GLU A 15 13.31 -14.69 -4.14
N PHE A 16 12.94 -14.01 -3.07
CA PHE A 16 13.14 -14.50 -1.71
C PHE A 16 11.87 -14.63 -0.88
N CYS A 17 10.71 -14.27 -1.42
CA CYS A 17 9.43 -14.41 -0.72
C CYS A 17 8.94 -15.85 -0.78
N ARG A 18 8.68 -16.44 0.38
CA ARG A 18 8.19 -17.83 0.48
C ARG A 18 6.67 -17.91 0.52
N GLY A 19 6.01 -16.84 0.95
CA GLY A 19 4.55 -16.76 1.01
C GLY A 19 4.00 -15.79 -0.01
N ARG A 20 3.04 -14.98 0.42
CA ARG A 20 2.42 -13.98 -0.44
C ARG A 20 3.18 -12.66 -0.40
N ILE A 21 3.17 -11.94 -1.53
CA ILE A 21 3.55 -10.55 -1.56
C ILE A 21 2.28 -9.73 -1.39
N ILE A 22 2.21 -8.97 -0.30
CA ILE A 22 1.11 -8.05 -0.02
C ILE A 22 1.64 -6.64 -0.29
N LEU A 23 1.12 -6.01 -1.33
CA LEU A 23 1.58 -4.68 -1.76
C LEU A 23 0.62 -3.60 -1.29
N VAL A 24 1.15 -2.58 -0.63
CA VAL A 24 0.40 -1.37 -0.26
C VAL A 24 1.02 -0.21 -1.03
N PHE A 25 0.23 0.42 -1.89
CA PHE A 25 0.74 1.53 -2.69
C PHE A 25 -0.36 2.48 -3.13
N GLY A 26 0.07 3.66 -3.54
CA GLY A 26 -0.77 4.66 -4.17
C GLY A 26 0.04 5.46 -5.16
N CYS A 27 -0.62 6.37 -5.86
CA CYS A 27 0.01 7.28 -6.80
C CYS A 27 -0.13 8.72 -6.32
N GLY A 28 0.84 9.56 -6.70
CA GLY A 28 0.79 10.97 -6.36
C GLY A 28 -0.26 11.73 -7.16
N GLY A 29 -0.84 12.76 -6.53
CA GLY A 29 -1.67 13.74 -7.20
C GLY A 29 -0.81 14.75 -7.95
N ASP A 30 -1.43 15.49 -8.87
CA ASP A 30 -0.77 16.50 -9.71
C ASP A 30 0.44 15.94 -10.46
N ARG A 31 0.34 14.67 -10.90
CA ARG A 31 1.38 13.91 -11.61
C ARG A 31 0.79 13.29 -12.87
N ASP A 32 1.64 12.59 -13.63
CA ASP A 32 1.23 11.90 -14.86
C ASP A 32 0.15 10.86 -14.59
N LYS A 33 -1.07 11.16 -15.05
CA LYS A 33 -2.24 10.30 -14.84
C LYS A 33 -2.17 8.99 -15.65
N GLY A 34 -1.43 8.99 -16.76
CA GLY A 34 -1.29 7.81 -17.61
C GLY A 34 -0.55 6.66 -16.93
N LYS A 35 0.29 6.96 -15.95
CA LYS A 35 1.05 5.94 -15.21
C LYS A 35 0.19 5.17 -14.19
N ARG A 36 -0.94 5.74 -13.77
CA ARG A 36 -1.79 5.13 -12.73
C ARG A 36 -2.34 3.77 -13.13
N PRO A 37 -2.98 3.62 -14.30
CA PRO A 37 -3.42 2.28 -14.72
C PRO A 37 -2.26 1.31 -14.93
N MET A 38 -1.13 1.79 -15.45
CA MET A 38 0.07 0.96 -15.65
C MET A 38 0.57 0.38 -14.33
N MET A 39 0.60 1.21 -13.27
CA MET A 39 1.02 0.75 -11.94
C MET A 39 0.00 -0.24 -11.35
N GLY A 40 -1.28 -0.02 -11.57
CA GLY A 40 -2.33 -0.96 -11.17
C GLY A 40 -2.17 -2.32 -11.84
N GLU A 41 -1.86 -2.34 -13.14
CA GLU A 41 -1.62 -3.58 -13.88
C GLU A 41 -0.41 -4.33 -13.34
N ILE A 42 0.70 -3.64 -13.12
CA ILE A 42 1.92 -4.24 -12.56
C ILE A 42 1.64 -4.82 -11.16
N ALA A 43 0.95 -4.07 -10.32
CA ALA A 43 0.56 -4.53 -8.99
C ALA A 43 -0.27 -5.81 -9.05
N GLY A 44 -1.24 -5.87 -9.95
CA GLY A 44 -2.09 -7.04 -10.10
C GLY A 44 -1.36 -8.27 -10.61
N ARG A 45 -0.40 -8.07 -11.49
CA ARG A 45 0.35 -9.19 -12.08
C ARG A 45 1.46 -9.73 -11.18
N LEU A 46 2.10 -8.86 -10.41
CA LEU A 46 3.33 -9.22 -9.68
C LEU A 46 3.18 -9.34 -8.17
N SER A 47 2.04 -8.94 -7.60
CA SER A 47 1.74 -9.18 -6.19
C SER A 47 0.65 -10.24 -6.05
N ASP A 48 0.55 -10.83 -4.87
CA ASP A 48 -0.50 -11.80 -4.56
C ASP A 48 -1.75 -11.14 -4.02
N TYR A 49 -1.57 -9.99 -3.37
CA TYR A 49 -2.67 -9.17 -2.87
C TYR A 49 -2.22 -7.71 -2.88
N ALA A 50 -3.07 -6.82 -3.35
CA ALA A 50 -2.76 -5.40 -3.41
C ALA A 50 -3.79 -4.58 -2.62
N ILE A 51 -3.30 -3.60 -1.87
CA ILE A 51 -4.14 -2.62 -1.19
C ILE A 51 -3.81 -1.26 -1.81
N LEU A 52 -4.80 -0.72 -2.52
CA LEU A 52 -4.68 0.58 -3.17
C LEU A 52 -5.03 1.66 -2.15
N THR A 53 -4.13 2.59 -1.94
CA THR A 53 -4.31 3.62 -0.92
C THR A 53 -3.77 4.97 -1.40
N SER A 54 -3.89 5.99 -0.55
CA SER A 54 -3.34 7.29 -0.86
C SER A 54 -1.85 7.36 -0.59
N ASP A 55 -1.14 8.01 -1.51
CA ASP A 55 0.24 8.46 -1.29
C ASP A 55 0.19 9.96 -0.95
N ASN A 56 0.44 10.84 -1.89
CA ASN A 56 0.28 12.28 -1.75
C ASN A 56 -0.78 12.76 -2.75
N PRO A 57 -2.08 12.75 -2.38
CA PRO A 57 -3.12 13.16 -3.33
C PRO A 57 -3.03 14.64 -3.72
N ARG A 58 -2.34 15.45 -2.92
CA ARG A 58 -2.18 16.88 -3.14
C ARG A 58 -3.55 17.54 -3.33
N LYS A 59 -3.77 18.26 -4.43
CA LYS A 59 -5.04 18.95 -4.69
C LYS A 59 -6.05 18.11 -5.46
N GLU A 60 -5.69 16.90 -5.89
CA GLU A 60 -6.61 16.00 -6.56
C GLU A 60 -7.49 15.25 -5.56
N ASP A 61 -8.67 14.83 -6.03
CA ASP A 61 -9.54 13.96 -5.25
C ASP A 61 -8.86 12.59 -5.06
N PRO A 62 -8.62 12.16 -3.82
CA PRO A 62 -7.99 10.86 -3.56
C PRO A 62 -8.74 9.69 -4.21
N MET A 63 -10.07 9.73 -4.23
CA MET A 63 -10.87 8.65 -4.80
C MET A 63 -10.73 8.60 -6.33
N ALA A 64 -10.52 9.73 -6.99
CA ALA A 64 -10.28 9.77 -8.43
C ALA A 64 -8.94 9.12 -8.78
N ILE A 65 -7.92 9.35 -7.96
CA ILE A 65 -6.61 8.71 -8.12
C ILE A 65 -6.73 7.19 -7.97
N LEU A 66 -7.43 6.74 -6.94
CA LEU A 66 -7.65 5.33 -6.68
C LEU A 66 -8.44 4.66 -7.80
N ALA A 67 -9.46 5.32 -8.33
CA ALA A 67 -10.23 4.82 -9.47
C ALA A 67 -9.36 4.64 -10.71
N ALA A 68 -8.41 5.54 -10.95
CA ALA A 68 -7.49 5.44 -12.08
C ALA A 68 -6.53 4.24 -11.95
N ILE A 69 -6.06 3.95 -10.74
CA ILE A 69 -5.24 2.76 -10.47
C ILE A 69 -6.08 1.50 -10.66
N GLU A 70 -7.31 1.53 -10.18
CA GLU A 70 -8.23 0.39 -10.24
C GLU A 70 -8.53 -0.03 -11.67
N LYS A 71 -8.59 0.92 -12.60
CA LYS A 71 -8.77 0.62 -14.04
C LYS A 71 -7.69 -0.31 -14.59
N GLY A 72 -6.50 -0.25 -14.03
CA GLY A 72 -5.39 -1.10 -14.46
C GLY A 72 -5.36 -2.45 -13.76
N ILE A 73 -5.72 -2.50 -12.48
CA ILE A 73 -5.64 -3.74 -11.71
C ILE A 73 -6.85 -4.65 -11.95
N LYS A 74 -8.03 -4.08 -12.10
CA LYS A 74 -9.28 -4.83 -12.25
C LYS A 74 -9.24 -5.84 -13.40
N PRO A 75 -8.75 -5.49 -14.61
CA PRO A 75 -8.69 -6.47 -15.72
C PRO A 75 -7.72 -7.63 -15.47
N THR A 76 -6.79 -7.52 -14.53
CA THR A 76 -5.81 -8.58 -14.25
C THR A 76 -6.44 -9.76 -13.51
N GLY A 77 -7.64 -9.60 -12.95
CA GLY A 77 -8.27 -10.62 -12.12
C GLY A 77 -7.64 -10.79 -10.75
N ALA A 78 -6.71 -9.90 -10.38
CA ALA A 78 -5.99 -9.99 -9.10
C ALA A 78 -6.90 -9.72 -7.91
N LYS A 79 -6.51 -10.26 -6.76
CA LYS A 79 -7.16 -9.96 -5.48
C LYS A 79 -6.64 -8.63 -4.98
N TYR A 80 -7.54 -7.69 -4.72
CA TYR A 80 -7.18 -6.37 -4.22
C TYR A 80 -8.32 -5.74 -3.44
N GLU A 81 -8.00 -4.70 -2.69
CA GLU A 81 -8.99 -3.85 -2.04
C GLU A 81 -8.52 -2.40 -2.07
N VAL A 82 -9.45 -1.47 -1.84
CA VAL A 82 -9.18 -0.03 -1.83
C VAL A 82 -9.43 0.48 -0.41
N ILE A 83 -8.41 1.05 0.21
CA ILE A 83 -8.49 1.67 1.53
C ILE A 83 -7.81 3.04 1.42
N GLU A 84 -8.60 4.10 1.36
CA GLU A 84 -8.10 5.46 1.14
C GLU A 84 -7.08 5.89 2.20
N ASN A 85 -7.39 5.66 3.45
CA ASN A 85 -6.50 6.02 4.57
C ASN A 85 -5.28 5.09 4.59
N ARG A 86 -4.10 5.66 4.40
CA ARG A 86 -2.88 4.87 4.27
C ARG A 86 -2.51 4.11 5.55
N ARG A 87 -2.75 4.71 6.72
CA ARG A 87 -2.49 4.03 8.00
C ARG A 87 -3.37 2.79 8.13
N ASP A 88 -4.66 2.92 7.79
CA ASP A 88 -5.59 1.80 7.82
C ASP A 88 -5.21 0.72 6.80
N ALA A 89 -4.72 1.12 5.63
CA ALA A 89 -4.25 0.19 4.61
C ALA A 89 -3.04 -0.62 5.10
N ILE A 90 -2.09 0.05 5.75
CA ILE A 90 -0.91 -0.62 6.33
C ILE A 90 -1.36 -1.58 7.44
N ARG A 91 -2.28 -1.15 8.31
CA ARG A 91 -2.82 -2.02 9.36
C ARG A 91 -3.47 -3.26 8.78
N GLN A 92 -4.28 -3.11 7.75
CA GLN A 92 -4.93 -4.24 7.07
C GLN A 92 -3.91 -5.24 6.54
N ALA A 93 -2.84 -4.76 5.90
CA ALA A 93 -1.78 -5.62 5.40
C ALA A 93 -1.11 -6.40 6.54
N MET A 94 -0.84 -5.72 7.65
CA MET A 94 -0.20 -6.35 8.81
C MET A 94 -1.10 -7.40 9.47
N GLU A 95 -2.41 -7.14 9.54
CA GLU A 95 -3.37 -8.07 10.13
C GLU A 95 -3.58 -9.33 9.28
N MET A 96 -3.54 -9.21 7.97
CA MET A 96 -3.76 -10.36 7.08
C MET A 96 -2.49 -11.18 6.82
N ALA A 97 -1.31 -10.63 7.07
CA ALA A 97 -0.06 -11.32 6.80
C ALA A 97 0.15 -12.50 7.74
N VAL A 98 0.65 -13.61 7.19
CA VAL A 98 1.02 -14.79 7.96
C VAL A 98 2.48 -15.15 7.66
N GLY A 99 3.03 -16.13 8.36
CA GLY A 99 4.44 -16.49 8.21
C GLY A 99 4.84 -16.76 6.76
N GLY A 100 5.95 -16.21 6.34
CA GLY A 100 6.43 -16.29 4.96
C GLY A 100 5.98 -15.16 4.05
N ASP A 101 4.93 -14.43 4.42
CA ASP A 101 4.44 -13.28 3.64
C ASP A 101 5.40 -12.09 3.78
N ILE A 102 5.46 -11.28 2.73
CA ILE A 102 6.22 -10.03 2.74
C ILE A 102 5.25 -8.90 2.39
N ILE A 103 5.26 -7.87 3.24
CA ILE A 103 4.50 -6.64 3.00
C ILE A 103 5.44 -5.64 2.35
N VAL A 104 5.05 -5.12 1.18
CA VAL A 104 5.80 -4.08 0.48
C VAL A 104 5.01 -2.79 0.57
N LEU A 105 5.60 -1.78 1.21
CA LEU A 105 5.06 -0.43 1.28
C LEU A 105 5.79 0.40 0.25
N ALA A 106 5.12 0.70 -0.86
CA ALA A 106 5.74 1.37 -1.99
C ALA A 106 5.25 2.81 -2.14
N GLY A 107 6.14 3.66 -2.63
CA GLY A 107 5.82 5.02 -3.04
C GLY A 107 6.36 6.14 -2.16
N LYS A 108 6.40 5.97 -0.84
CA LYS A 108 6.84 7.05 0.06
C LYS A 108 8.35 7.14 0.25
N GLY A 109 9.06 6.02 0.17
CA GLY A 109 10.50 6.04 0.39
C GLY A 109 10.88 6.67 1.72
N HIS A 110 11.61 7.77 1.67
CA HIS A 110 12.07 8.51 2.87
C HIS A 110 11.14 9.65 3.29
N GLU A 111 10.04 9.88 2.60
CA GLU A 111 9.11 10.95 2.96
C GLU A 111 8.49 10.70 4.35
N THR A 112 8.45 11.76 5.15
CA THR A 112 7.88 11.71 6.51
C THR A 112 6.56 12.46 6.61
N TYR A 113 5.92 12.69 5.47
CA TYR A 113 4.67 13.45 5.38
C TYR A 113 3.75 12.87 4.32
N GLN A 114 2.48 13.26 4.40
CA GLN A 114 1.48 13.01 3.36
C GLN A 114 0.87 14.36 2.98
N ASP A 115 0.92 14.71 1.70
CA ASP A 115 0.36 15.96 1.19
C ASP A 115 -1.10 15.73 0.77
N ILE A 116 -2.02 16.31 1.52
CA ILE A 116 -3.47 16.23 1.28
C ILE A 116 -3.99 17.66 1.14
N GLY A 117 -4.54 17.99 -0.02
CA GLY A 117 -5.08 19.32 -0.29
C GLY A 117 -4.05 20.44 -0.29
N GLY A 118 -2.78 20.11 -0.52
CA GLY A 118 -1.68 21.07 -0.48
C GLY A 118 -1.10 21.30 0.91
N VAL A 119 -1.59 20.58 1.92
CA VAL A 119 -1.10 20.66 3.30
C VAL A 119 -0.35 19.37 3.64
N LYS A 120 0.88 19.52 4.14
CA LYS A 120 1.69 18.36 4.55
C LYS A 120 1.31 17.95 5.98
N HIS A 121 0.85 16.73 6.11
CA HIS A 121 0.54 16.11 7.41
C HIS A 121 1.67 15.17 7.80
N PRO A 122 2.05 15.12 9.08
CA PRO A 122 3.07 14.15 9.51
C PRO A 122 2.63 12.73 9.19
N PHE A 123 3.50 11.99 8.51
CA PHE A 123 3.26 10.61 8.15
C PHE A 123 4.60 9.92 7.88
N ASP A 124 5.17 9.33 8.93
CA ASP A 124 6.41 8.57 8.84
C ASP A 124 6.07 7.09 8.93
N GLU A 125 6.25 6.35 7.84
CA GLU A 125 5.87 4.94 7.78
C GLU A 125 6.59 4.08 8.81
N LYS A 126 7.83 4.39 9.13
CA LYS A 126 8.59 3.67 10.16
C LYS A 126 7.95 3.80 11.53
N VAL A 127 7.53 5.01 11.88
CA VAL A 127 6.85 5.29 13.15
C VAL A 127 5.48 4.62 13.16
N ILE A 128 4.73 4.74 12.07
CA ILE A 128 3.40 4.17 11.95
C ILE A 128 3.43 2.64 12.07
N VAL A 129 4.36 2.00 11.39
CA VAL A 129 4.51 0.54 11.47
C VAL A 129 4.82 0.12 12.91
N ALA A 130 5.73 0.84 13.61
CA ALA A 130 6.05 0.55 14.99
C ALA A 130 4.85 0.70 15.92
N GLU A 131 4.06 1.78 15.74
CA GLU A 131 2.82 2.00 16.51
C GLU A 131 1.79 0.88 16.26
N LEU A 132 1.61 0.49 15.02
CA LEU A 132 0.66 -0.56 14.64
C LEU A 132 1.08 -1.92 15.19
N LEU A 133 2.38 -2.23 15.19
CA LEU A 133 2.87 -3.46 15.81
C LEU A 133 2.52 -3.53 17.28
N GLU A 134 2.68 -2.41 18.02
CA GLU A 134 2.28 -2.32 19.43
C GLU A 134 0.78 -2.51 19.60
N GLU A 135 -0.04 -1.81 18.81
CA GLU A 135 -1.50 -1.89 18.90
C GLU A 135 -2.00 -3.31 18.64
N ILE A 136 -1.48 -3.96 17.60
CA ILE A 136 -1.88 -5.32 17.22
C ILE A 136 -1.44 -6.32 18.31
N ALA A 137 -0.24 -6.17 18.86
CA ALA A 137 0.25 -7.01 19.95
C ALA A 137 -0.62 -6.89 21.19
N LYS A 138 -1.04 -5.67 21.56
CA LYS A 138 -1.94 -5.43 22.70
C LYS A 138 -3.31 -6.05 22.47
N GLU A 139 -3.88 -5.92 21.28
CA GLU A 139 -5.17 -6.51 20.94
C GLU A 139 -5.10 -8.04 21.01
N ASN A 140 -4.04 -8.64 20.50
CA ASN A 140 -3.84 -10.09 20.54
C ASN A 140 -3.69 -10.59 22.00
N CYS A 141 -2.99 -9.87 22.84
CA CYS A 141 -2.87 -10.20 24.26
C CYS A 141 -4.22 -10.10 24.98
N ALA A 142 -5.00 -9.06 24.68
CA ALA A 142 -6.35 -8.89 25.27
C ALA A 142 -7.28 -10.04 24.85
N ASN A 143 -7.23 -10.43 23.57
CA ASN A 143 -8.04 -11.54 23.04
C ASN A 143 -7.66 -12.88 23.68
N LYS A 144 -6.36 -13.11 23.94
CA LYS A 144 -5.89 -14.34 24.61
C LYS A 144 -6.29 -14.41 26.06
N SER A 145 -6.43 -13.27 26.75
CA SER A 145 -6.83 -13.22 28.17
C SER A 145 -8.32 -13.44 28.37
N GLU A 146 -9.13 -13.33 27.33
CA GLU A 146 -10.57 -13.58 27.38
C GLU A 146 -10.92 -15.07 27.18
N ASP A 147 -9.97 -15.85 26.70
CA ASP A 147 -10.09 -17.29 26.53
C ASP A 147 -9.62 -18.01 27.81
#